data_74a7672b69ffc41e162e05840373b615
#
_entry.id   74a7672b69ffc41e162e05840373b615
#
_cell.length_a   1.000
_cell.length_b   1.000
_cell.length_c   1.000
_cell.angle_alpha   90.00
_cell.angle_beta   90.00
_cell.angle_gamma   90.00
#
_symmetry.space_group_name_H-M   'P 1'
#
loop_
_entity.id
_entity.type
_entity.pdbx_description
1 polymer ?
#
loop_
_entity_poly.entity_id
_entity_poly.type
_entity_poly.pdbx_seq_one_letter_code
_entity_poly.pdbx_strand_id
1 'polypeptide(L)'
;MKFKETLINKNLPVHEQLAFCLLLTVIGGFFDAYTYVNCGGIFANAQTGNLIFVGVDLIEGKLSDVWHYLVPILSFILGVLVSKFIENKYKQLSIFKHIYMLLVTQVMALLFIFIEHSIFGIDIRPIVISFICAIQFDGFRKVNNLVFASVFCTGNLR
;
A
#
# COMPACT_ATOMS: atom_id res chain seq x y z
N MET A 1 -30.20 -11.04 6.40
CA MET A 1 -29.53 -12.25 5.88
C MET A 1 -28.64 -11.92 4.67
N LYS A 2 -29.16 -11.28 3.62
CA LYS A 2 -28.40 -10.95 2.38
C LYS A 2 -27.09 -10.16 2.59
N PHE A 3 -27.04 -9.16 3.47
CA PHE A 3 -25.82 -8.34 3.68
C PHE A 3 -24.65 -9.16 4.23
N LYS A 4 -24.88 -10.09 5.15
CA LYS A 4 -23.84 -10.96 5.72
C LYS A 4 -23.30 -11.94 4.67
N GLU A 5 -24.14 -12.42 3.78
CA GLU A 5 -23.76 -13.31 2.66
C GLU A 5 -22.95 -12.55 1.59
N THR A 6 -23.20 -11.24 1.41
CA THR A 6 -22.40 -10.38 0.52
C THR A 6 -21.01 -10.10 1.10
N LEU A 7 -20.90 -9.92 2.42
CA LEU A 7 -19.62 -9.67 3.09
C LEU A 7 -18.71 -10.90 3.10
N ILE A 8 -19.27 -12.08 3.31
CA ILE A 8 -18.54 -13.34 3.44
C ILE A 8 -19.18 -14.37 2.50
N ASN A 9 -18.63 -14.48 1.30
CA ASN A 9 -19.02 -15.50 0.34
C ASN A 9 -18.13 -16.74 0.49
N LYS A 10 -18.68 -17.83 1.04
CA LYS A 10 -17.96 -19.08 1.29
C LYS A 10 -17.41 -19.76 0.02
N ASN A 11 -17.91 -19.41 -1.15
CA ASN A 11 -17.46 -19.94 -2.45
C ASN A 11 -16.22 -19.20 -2.99
N LEU A 12 -15.81 -18.10 -2.34
CA LEU A 12 -14.64 -17.32 -2.74
C LEU A 12 -13.50 -17.51 -1.74
N PRO A 13 -12.25 -17.42 -2.21
CA PRO A 13 -11.11 -17.40 -1.32
C PRO A 13 -11.18 -16.18 -0.38
N VAL A 14 -10.67 -16.31 0.83
CA VAL A 14 -10.76 -15.29 1.88
C VAL A 14 -10.28 -13.91 1.41
N HIS A 15 -9.23 -13.86 0.62
CA HIS A 15 -8.61 -12.62 0.12
C HIS A 15 -9.44 -11.91 -0.96
N GLU A 16 -10.46 -12.57 -1.54
CA GLU A 16 -11.41 -11.97 -2.47
C GLU A 16 -12.76 -11.63 -1.81
N GLN A 17 -12.90 -11.90 -0.52
CA GLN A 17 -14.13 -11.57 0.21
C GLN A 17 -14.19 -10.06 0.50
N LEU A 18 -15.39 -9.49 0.36
CA LEU A 18 -15.60 -8.06 0.57
C LEU A 18 -15.15 -7.60 1.98
N ALA A 19 -15.41 -8.39 3.02
CA ALA A 19 -15.00 -8.06 4.39
C ALA A 19 -13.47 -7.90 4.51
N PHE A 20 -12.69 -8.78 3.88
CA PHE A 20 -11.24 -8.71 3.87
C PHE A 20 -10.75 -7.48 3.08
N CYS A 21 -11.35 -7.22 1.92
CA CYS A 21 -11.00 -6.06 1.09
C CYS A 21 -11.32 -4.73 1.79
N LEU A 22 -12.45 -4.64 2.50
CA LEU A 22 -12.80 -3.46 3.31
C LEU A 22 -11.79 -3.25 4.44
N LEU A 23 -11.36 -4.30 5.12
CA LEU A 23 -10.32 -4.20 6.14
C LEU A 23 -9.00 -3.65 5.56
N LEU A 24 -8.57 -4.14 4.40
CA LEU A 24 -7.38 -3.63 3.71
C LEU A 24 -7.53 -2.15 3.32
N THR A 25 -8.73 -1.73 2.90
CA THR A 25 -9.01 -0.31 2.59
C THR A 25 -8.88 0.58 3.82
N VAL A 26 -9.39 0.12 4.98
CA VAL A 26 -9.26 0.85 6.26
C VAL A 26 -7.79 0.96 6.66
N ILE A 27 -7.02 -0.13 6.55
CA ILE A 27 -5.58 -0.13 6.85
C ILE A 27 -4.83 0.82 5.90
N GLY A 28 -5.14 0.81 4.60
CA GLY A 28 -4.54 1.71 3.63
C GLY A 28 -4.81 3.19 3.93
N GLY A 29 -6.05 3.53 4.29
CA GLY A 29 -6.43 4.87 4.71
C GLY A 29 -5.76 5.30 6.03
N PHE A 30 -5.58 4.37 6.96
CA PHE A 30 -4.83 4.61 8.19
C PHE A 30 -3.36 4.93 7.91
N PHE A 31 -2.71 4.22 7.00
CA PHE A 31 -1.32 4.51 6.63
C PHE A 31 -1.18 5.88 5.97
N ASP A 32 -2.09 6.27 5.09
CA ASP A 32 -2.09 7.62 4.51
C ASP A 32 -2.25 8.70 5.58
N ALA A 33 -3.22 8.54 6.49
CA ALA A 33 -3.43 9.48 7.59
C ALA A 33 -2.22 9.54 8.52
N TYR A 34 -1.64 8.38 8.88
CA TYR A 34 -0.48 8.30 9.74
C TYR A 34 0.75 9.00 9.13
N THR A 35 1.08 8.70 7.87
CA THR A 35 2.24 9.31 7.22
C THR A 35 2.03 10.79 6.94
N TYR A 36 0.81 11.20 6.62
CA TYR A 36 0.50 12.60 6.43
C TYR A 36 0.70 13.42 7.72
N VAL A 37 0.19 12.93 8.85
CA VAL A 37 0.28 13.64 10.14
C VAL A 37 1.67 13.57 10.75
N ASN A 38 2.36 12.44 10.66
CA ASN A 38 3.59 12.17 11.41
C ASN A 38 4.87 12.23 10.58
N CYS A 39 4.78 12.28 9.25
CA CYS A 39 5.93 12.24 8.36
C CYS A 39 5.95 13.42 7.36
N GLY A 40 5.47 14.60 7.77
CA GLY A 40 5.63 15.83 6.99
C GLY A 40 4.73 15.93 5.75
N GLY A 41 3.48 15.44 5.80
CA GLY A 41 2.49 15.62 4.73
C GLY A 41 2.61 14.62 3.57
N ILE A 42 3.31 13.50 3.77
CA ILE A 42 3.49 12.46 2.76
C ILE A 42 2.32 11.49 2.76
N PHE A 43 1.84 11.08 1.59
CA PHE A 43 0.91 9.97 1.44
C PHE A 43 1.64 8.64 1.15
N ALA A 44 1.31 7.60 1.89
CA ALA A 44 1.88 6.27 1.67
C ALA A 44 1.29 5.56 0.45
N ASN A 45 -0.02 5.72 0.21
CA ASN A 45 -0.77 5.11 -0.90
C ASN A 45 -1.11 6.11 -2.00
N ALA A 46 -1.57 7.32 -1.64
CA ALA A 46 -2.06 8.31 -2.58
C ALA A 46 -0.90 9.03 -3.31
N GLN A 47 -0.10 8.29 -4.07
CA GLN A 47 1.11 8.78 -4.74
C GLN A 47 0.85 9.94 -5.71
N THR A 48 -0.38 10.06 -6.23
CA THR A 48 -0.80 11.23 -7.02
C THR A 48 -0.73 12.52 -6.20
N GLY A 49 -1.06 12.46 -4.89
CA GLY A 49 -0.90 13.59 -3.98
C GLY A 49 0.56 13.99 -3.82
N ASN A 50 1.44 13.02 -3.60
CA ASN A 50 2.89 13.28 -3.53
C ASN A 50 3.42 13.89 -4.83
N LEU A 51 2.97 13.40 -5.99
CA LEU A 51 3.38 13.94 -7.29
C LEU A 51 2.94 15.40 -7.50
N ILE A 52 1.75 15.78 -6.98
CA ILE A 52 1.29 17.17 -6.98
C ILE A 52 2.24 18.03 -6.16
N PHE A 53 2.62 17.60 -4.95
CA PHE A 53 3.55 18.33 -4.10
C PHE A 53 4.94 18.45 -4.72
N VAL A 54 5.45 17.41 -5.39
CA VAL A 54 6.67 17.50 -6.22
C VAL A 54 6.55 18.63 -7.25
N GLY A 55 5.41 18.72 -7.95
CA GLY A 55 5.17 19.78 -8.94
C GLY A 55 5.11 21.17 -8.32
N VAL A 56 4.48 21.33 -7.16
CA VAL A 56 4.41 22.60 -6.42
C VAL A 56 5.80 23.04 -5.99
N ASP A 57 6.59 22.17 -5.37
CA ASP A 57 7.94 22.50 -4.89
C ASP A 57 8.91 22.85 -6.03
N LEU A 58 8.77 22.20 -7.18
CA LEU A 58 9.53 22.54 -8.38
C LEU A 58 9.22 23.96 -8.88
N ILE A 59 7.93 24.35 -8.89
CA ILE A 59 7.50 25.70 -9.32
C ILE A 59 7.98 26.76 -8.32
N GLU A 60 7.95 26.43 -7.02
CA GLU A 60 8.41 27.33 -5.95
C GLU A 60 9.94 27.38 -5.80
N GLY A 61 10.68 26.57 -6.56
CA GLY A 61 12.15 26.50 -6.51
C GLY A 61 12.72 25.79 -5.27
N LYS A 62 11.89 25.04 -4.54
CA LYS A 62 12.25 24.30 -3.32
C LYS A 62 12.83 22.92 -3.66
N LEU A 63 13.94 22.86 -4.37
CA LEU A 63 14.52 21.61 -4.88
C LEU A 63 14.89 20.60 -3.78
N SER A 64 15.22 21.07 -2.56
CA SER A 64 15.46 20.21 -1.41
C SER A 64 14.21 19.41 -0.99
N ASP A 65 13.04 20.05 -1.08
CA ASP A 65 11.78 19.50 -0.57
C ASP A 65 11.15 18.52 -1.59
N VAL A 66 11.52 18.63 -2.86
CA VAL A 66 11.15 17.67 -3.92
C VAL A 66 11.48 16.23 -3.51
N TRP A 67 12.65 16.00 -2.92
CA TRP A 67 13.11 14.66 -2.51
C TRP A 67 12.23 14.07 -1.39
N HIS A 68 11.62 14.92 -0.56
CA HIS A 68 10.73 14.52 0.51
C HIS A 68 9.54 13.71 -0.01
N TYR A 69 8.97 14.11 -1.16
CA TYR A 69 7.84 13.42 -1.79
C TYR A 69 8.29 12.40 -2.85
N LEU A 70 9.41 12.64 -3.53
CA LEU A 70 9.88 11.78 -4.61
C LEU A 70 10.37 10.41 -4.11
N VAL A 71 11.08 10.38 -2.97
CA VAL A 71 11.62 9.11 -2.41
C VAL A 71 10.50 8.12 -2.04
N PRO A 72 9.40 8.48 -1.37
CA PRO A 72 8.26 7.59 -1.17
C PRO A 72 7.61 7.10 -2.46
N ILE A 73 7.52 7.94 -3.50
CA ILE A 73 7.03 7.53 -4.83
C ILE A 73 7.92 6.43 -5.42
N LEU A 74 9.24 6.63 -5.41
CA LEU A 74 10.20 5.63 -5.90
C LEU A 74 10.13 4.33 -5.10
N SER A 75 9.97 4.44 -3.78
CA SER A 75 9.78 3.29 -2.89
C SER A 75 8.50 2.51 -3.23
N PHE A 76 7.40 3.20 -3.52
CA PHE A 76 6.15 2.58 -3.96
C PHE A 76 6.34 1.84 -5.29
N ILE A 77 6.98 2.46 -6.28
CA ILE A 77 7.30 1.83 -7.57
C ILE A 77 8.12 0.55 -7.35
N LEU A 78 9.16 0.63 -6.51
CA LEU A 78 9.98 -0.53 -6.17
C LEU A 78 9.15 -1.64 -5.52
N GLY A 79 8.22 -1.31 -4.63
CA GLY A 79 7.31 -2.26 -4.00
C GLY A 79 6.43 -3.01 -5.02
N VAL A 80 5.88 -2.29 -6.02
CA VAL A 80 5.12 -2.91 -7.13
C VAL A 80 6.02 -3.86 -7.93
N LEU A 81 7.24 -3.45 -8.28
CA LEU A 81 8.18 -4.29 -9.03
C LEU A 81 8.55 -5.57 -8.27
N VAL A 82 8.82 -5.45 -6.96
CA VAL A 82 9.12 -6.60 -6.10
C VAL A 82 7.91 -7.53 -5.98
N SER A 83 6.70 -7.00 -5.81
CA SER A 83 5.47 -7.79 -5.80
C SER A 83 5.31 -8.60 -7.09
N LYS A 84 5.51 -7.96 -8.25
CA LYS A 84 5.45 -8.62 -9.57
C LYS A 84 6.55 -9.67 -9.76
N PHE A 85 7.75 -9.40 -9.29
CA PHE A 85 8.84 -10.37 -9.34
C PHE A 85 8.51 -11.62 -8.53
N ILE A 86 7.98 -11.45 -7.30
CA ILE A 86 7.55 -12.54 -6.44
C ILE A 86 6.42 -13.33 -7.10
N GLU A 87 5.38 -12.65 -7.62
CA GLU A 87 4.27 -13.28 -8.32
C GLU A 87 4.77 -14.16 -9.49
N ASN A 88 5.66 -13.63 -10.33
CA ASN A 88 6.19 -14.35 -11.48
C ASN A 88 7.06 -15.56 -11.09
N LYS A 89 7.91 -15.41 -10.09
CA LYS A 89 8.83 -16.45 -9.63
C LYS A 89 8.09 -17.62 -8.95
N TYR A 90 7.01 -17.32 -8.25
CA TYR A 90 6.29 -18.28 -7.42
C TYR A 90 4.89 -18.62 -7.95
N LYS A 91 4.66 -18.45 -9.25
CA LYS A 91 3.38 -18.81 -9.94
C LYS A 91 2.89 -20.23 -9.66
N GLN A 92 3.79 -21.16 -9.38
CA GLN A 92 3.46 -22.56 -9.07
C GLN A 92 3.14 -22.82 -7.60
N LEU A 93 3.41 -21.86 -6.71
CA LEU A 93 3.00 -21.93 -5.32
C LEU A 93 1.50 -21.68 -5.21
N SER A 94 0.83 -22.47 -4.35
CA SER A 94 -0.58 -22.24 -4.02
C SER A 94 -0.81 -20.75 -3.70
N ILE A 95 -1.89 -20.19 -4.23
CA ILE A 95 -2.31 -18.78 -4.00
C ILE A 95 -2.25 -18.43 -2.49
N PHE A 96 -2.61 -19.36 -1.60
CA PHE A 96 -2.51 -19.17 -0.16
C PHE A 96 -1.09 -18.89 0.34
N LYS A 97 -0.08 -19.57 -0.20
CA LYS A 97 1.32 -19.34 0.19
C LYS A 97 1.79 -17.96 -0.25
N HIS A 98 1.41 -17.52 -1.45
CA HIS A 98 1.74 -16.19 -1.97
C HIS A 98 1.17 -15.09 -1.08
N ILE A 99 -0.12 -15.14 -0.75
CA ILE A 99 -0.80 -14.16 0.11
C ILE A 99 -0.19 -14.15 1.51
N TYR A 100 0.08 -15.34 2.07
CA TYR A 100 0.71 -15.44 3.38
C TYR A 100 2.10 -14.80 3.40
N MET A 101 2.92 -15.03 2.37
CA MET A 101 4.23 -14.38 2.23
C MET A 101 4.12 -12.85 2.17
N LEU A 102 3.16 -12.31 1.42
CA LEU A 102 2.92 -10.86 1.35
C LEU A 102 2.52 -10.29 2.71
N LEU A 103 1.59 -10.94 3.43
CA LEU A 103 1.17 -10.50 4.76
C LEU A 103 2.31 -10.55 5.77
N VAL A 104 3.10 -11.62 5.77
CA VAL A 104 4.28 -11.75 6.65
C VAL A 104 5.29 -10.63 6.36
N THR A 105 5.57 -10.34 5.09
CA THR A 105 6.47 -9.25 4.70
C THR A 105 5.97 -7.90 5.23
N GLN A 106 4.66 -7.63 5.18
CA GLN A 106 4.05 -6.41 5.72
C GLN A 106 4.21 -6.31 7.24
N VAL A 107 3.91 -7.40 7.96
CA VAL A 107 4.04 -7.43 9.43
C VAL A 107 5.51 -7.22 9.84
N MET A 108 6.45 -7.90 9.18
CA MET A 108 7.87 -7.74 9.47
C MET A 108 8.37 -6.32 9.21
N ALA A 109 7.93 -5.70 8.10
CA ALA A 109 8.29 -4.33 7.79
C ALA A 109 7.70 -3.33 8.80
N LEU A 110 6.45 -3.53 9.25
CA LEU A 110 5.85 -2.72 10.30
C LEU A 110 6.60 -2.86 11.64
N LEU A 111 6.96 -4.07 12.03
CA LEU A 111 7.77 -4.29 13.25
C LEU A 111 9.12 -3.59 13.16
N PHE A 112 9.75 -3.58 11.99
CA PHE A 112 11.00 -2.87 11.76
C PHE A 112 10.87 -1.36 12.02
N ILE A 113 9.76 -0.74 11.60
CA ILE A 113 9.50 0.69 11.82
C ILE A 113 9.39 1.03 13.31
N PHE A 114 8.85 0.13 14.15
CA PHE A 114 8.77 0.35 15.60
C PHE A 114 10.13 0.35 16.29
N ILE A 115 11.13 -0.35 15.72
CA ILE A 115 12.46 -0.47 16.28
C ILE A 115 13.34 0.69 15.83
N GLU A 116 13.32 1.01 14.53
CA GLU A 116 14.16 2.04 13.90
C GLU A 116 13.30 2.95 13.04
N HIS A 117 13.09 4.19 13.46
CA HIS A 117 12.30 5.16 12.70
C HIS A 117 13.14 6.23 11.98
N SER A 118 14.43 6.31 12.29
CA SER A 118 15.35 7.27 11.68
C SER A 118 16.69 6.62 11.40
N ILE A 119 17.16 6.70 10.15
CA ILE A 119 18.48 6.24 9.72
C ILE A 119 19.22 7.45 9.14
N PHE A 120 20.40 7.77 9.68
CA PHE A 120 21.20 8.94 9.27
C PHE A 120 20.43 10.27 9.30
N GLY A 121 19.47 10.43 10.23
CA GLY A 121 18.65 11.64 10.34
C GLY A 121 17.50 11.73 9.34
N ILE A 122 17.31 10.72 8.49
CA ILE A 122 16.19 10.64 7.54
C ILE A 122 15.07 9.78 8.17
N ASP A 123 13.83 10.30 8.14
CA ASP A 123 12.67 9.52 8.55
C ASP A 123 12.36 8.45 7.49
N ILE A 124 12.62 7.19 7.84
CA ILE A 124 12.40 6.05 6.93
C ILE A 124 10.96 5.56 6.91
N ARG A 125 10.11 6.01 7.85
CA ARG A 125 8.71 5.52 7.97
C ARG A 125 7.91 5.69 6.69
N PRO A 126 7.85 6.86 6.03
CA PRO A 126 7.07 7.02 4.81
C PRO A 126 7.61 6.16 3.66
N ILE A 127 8.93 5.92 3.61
CA ILE A 127 9.56 5.09 2.59
C ILE A 127 9.11 3.62 2.74
N VAL A 128 9.25 3.07 3.95
CA VAL A 128 8.89 1.67 4.24
C VAL A 128 7.38 1.45 4.13
N ILE A 129 6.57 2.37 4.64
CA ILE A 129 5.10 2.25 4.57
C ILE A 129 4.64 2.33 3.12
N SER A 130 5.18 3.22 2.27
CA SER A 130 4.86 3.28 0.84
C SER A 130 5.21 1.98 0.11
N PHE A 131 6.35 1.37 0.44
CA PHE A 131 6.74 0.05 -0.08
C PHE A 131 5.73 -1.04 0.29
N ILE A 132 5.33 -1.10 1.57
CA ILE A 132 4.33 -2.05 2.07
C ILE A 132 2.98 -1.85 1.36
N CYS A 133 2.55 -0.61 1.25
CA CYS A 133 1.30 -0.25 0.59
C CYS A 133 1.28 -0.66 -0.88
N ALA A 134 2.42 -0.54 -1.57
CA ALA A 134 2.57 -0.99 -2.95
C ALA A 134 2.41 -2.51 -3.09
N ILE A 135 3.00 -3.28 -2.18
CA ILE A 135 2.85 -4.74 -2.13
C ILE A 135 1.38 -5.12 -1.87
N GLN A 136 0.72 -4.44 -0.93
CA GLN A 136 -0.69 -4.63 -0.65
C GLN A 136 -1.56 -4.31 -1.87
N PHE A 137 -1.31 -3.17 -2.51
CA PHE A 137 -2.03 -2.73 -3.70
C PHE A 137 -1.93 -3.73 -4.85
N ASP A 138 -0.74 -4.25 -5.11
CA ASP A 138 -0.53 -5.20 -6.20
C ASP A 138 -1.01 -6.61 -5.87
N GLY A 139 -0.87 -7.05 -4.61
CA GLY A 139 -1.23 -8.39 -4.17
C GLY A 139 -2.74 -8.65 -4.00
N PHE A 140 -3.54 -7.59 -3.76
CA PHE A 140 -4.97 -7.72 -3.47
C PHE A 140 -5.81 -6.86 -4.42
N ARG A 141 -5.94 -7.34 -5.67
CA ARG A 141 -6.60 -6.61 -6.77
C ARG A 141 -8.02 -7.06 -7.10
N LYS A 142 -8.57 -8.04 -6.38
CA LYS A 142 -9.86 -8.62 -6.69
C LYS A 142 -10.77 -8.67 -5.46
N VAL A 143 -12.05 -8.38 -5.67
CA VAL A 143 -13.13 -8.62 -4.73
C VAL A 143 -14.31 -9.22 -5.50
N ASN A 144 -14.85 -10.35 -5.06
CA ASN A 144 -15.96 -11.03 -5.72
C ASN A 144 -15.75 -11.21 -7.24
N ASN A 145 -14.54 -11.57 -7.67
CA ASN A 145 -14.10 -11.65 -9.08
C ASN A 145 -14.10 -10.32 -9.85
N LEU A 146 -14.33 -9.18 -9.18
CA LEU A 146 -14.24 -7.85 -9.77
C LEU A 146 -12.88 -7.22 -9.47
N VAL A 147 -12.40 -6.37 -10.37
CA VAL A 147 -11.18 -5.58 -10.12
C VAL A 147 -11.45 -4.60 -8.98
N PHE A 148 -10.59 -4.63 -7.99
CA PHE A 148 -10.68 -3.80 -6.79
C PHE A 148 -9.33 -3.15 -6.49
N ALA A 149 -9.36 -1.87 -6.12
CA ALA A 149 -8.18 -1.16 -5.67
C ALA A 149 -8.30 -0.92 -4.15
N SER A 150 -7.66 -1.78 -3.35
CA SER A 150 -7.76 -1.76 -1.88
C SER A 150 -7.30 -0.44 -1.24
N VAL A 151 -6.51 0.35 -1.94
CA VAL A 151 -5.92 1.60 -1.45
C VAL A 151 -6.52 2.88 -2.05
N PHE A 152 -7.42 2.76 -3.05
CA PHE A 152 -8.05 3.91 -3.71
C PHE A 152 -9.56 3.88 -3.56
N CYS A 153 -10.10 4.62 -2.58
CA CYS A 153 -11.54 4.69 -2.34
C CYS A 153 -12.30 5.18 -3.58
N THR A 154 -11.84 6.25 -4.20
CA THR A 154 -12.49 6.87 -5.37
C THR A 154 -12.36 6.04 -6.65
N GLY A 155 -11.32 5.24 -6.81
CA GLY A 155 -11.13 4.36 -7.96
C GLY A 155 -12.18 3.22 -8.03
N ASN A 156 -12.83 2.91 -6.91
CA ASN A 156 -13.84 1.86 -6.80
C ASN A 156 -15.28 2.36 -6.94
N LEU A 157 -15.48 3.66 -7.11
CA LEU A 157 -16.83 4.27 -7.24
C LEU A 157 -17.34 4.31 -8.69
N ARG A 158 -16.88 3.41 -9.55
CA ARG A 158 -17.30 3.30 -10.96
C ARG A 158 -18.47 2.34 -11.11
#